data_8a02c4917b16aa832fbcafea2b124be7
#
_entry.id   8a02c4917b16aa832fbcafea2b124be7
#
_cell.length_a   1.000
_cell.length_b   1.000
_cell.length_c   1.000
_cell.angle_alpha   90.00
_cell.angle_beta   90.00
_cell.angle_gamma   90.00
#
_symmetry.space_group_name_H-M   'P 1'
#
loop_
_entity.id
_entity.type
_entity.pdbx_description
1 polymer ?
#
loop_
_entity_poly.entity_id
_entity_poly.type
_entity_poly.pdbx_seq_one_letter_code
_entity_poly.pdbx_strand_id
1 'polypeptide(L)'
;MLLSGLEQTQSQSSDLEQYSTGGDLAARWLTDISNFGDLEEGYSVADLGAGNGVLGLGAMALGAGRTVLIDTDQTACYTAQSNAEKMGFSDSVEVIQATIGTDSIELDSNDVVISNPPWGRQSPKADRPFLDAIISNRVSSHLMHSAEASHIEPLFEEHGWSVERYG
;
A
#
# COMPACT_ATOMS: atom_id res chain seq x y z
N MET A 1 9.45 -12.90 11.53
CA MET A 1 8.12 -13.17 10.93
C MET A 1 8.27 -13.42 9.44
N LEU A 2 7.50 -14.36 8.91
CA LEU A 2 7.58 -14.74 7.49
C LEU A 2 6.39 -14.19 6.72
N LEU A 3 6.56 -13.05 6.05
CA LEU A 3 5.54 -12.46 5.19
C LEU A 3 5.18 -13.36 4.01
N SER A 4 6.12 -14.17 3.55
CA SER A 4 5.90 -15.16 2.49
C SER A 4 4.89 -16.25 2.86
N GLY A 5 4.58 -16.43 4.12
CA GLY A 5 3.57 -17.38 4.58
C GLY A 5 2.14 -16.86 4.58
N LEU A 6 1.91 -15.60 4.19
CA LEU A 6 0.57 -15.03 4.11
C LEU A 6 -0.21 -15.60 2.93
N GLU A 7 -1.53 -15.70 3.11
CA GLU A 7 -2.40 -16.10 2.02
C GLU A 7 -2.33 -15.12 0.86
N GLN A 8 -2.30 -15.65 -0.34
CA GLN A 8 -2.39 -14.86 -1.56
C GLN A 8 -3.86 -14.65 -1.93
N THR A 9 -4.17 -13.49 -2.47
CA THR A 9 -5.51 -13.27 -3.02
C THR A 9 -5.75 -14.18 -4.22
N GLN A 10 -6.91 -14.82 -4.27
CA GLN A 10 -7.31 -15.68 -5.37
C GLN A 10 -8.09 -14.93 -6.44
N SER A 11 -8.49 -13.71 -6.16
CA SER A 11 -9.19 -12.89 -7.12
C SER A 11 -8.19 -12.40 -8.18
N GLN A 12 -8.34 -12.91 -9.37
CA GLN A 12 -7.57 -12.47 -10.53
C GLN A 12 -8.50 -11.75 -11.49
N SER A 13 -8.85 -10.52 -11.13
CA SER A 13 -9.47 -9.63 -12.10
C SER A 13 -8.37 -9.01 -12.94
N SER A 14 -8.30 -9.40 -14.21
CA SER A 14 -7.36 -8.78 -15.15
C SER A 14 -7.58 -7.28 -15.29
N ASP A 15 -8.80 -6.83 -15.07
CA ASP A 15 -9.17 -5.41 -15.15
C ASP A 15 -8.59 -4.59 -13.99
N LEU A 16 -8.28 -5.22 -12.86
CA LEU A 16 -7.74 -4.59 -11.67
C LEU A 16 -6.23 -4.72 -11.54
N GLU A 17 -5.57 -5.45 -12.44
CA GLU A 17 -4.11 -5.73 -12.38
C GLU A 17 -3.66 -6.17 -10.97
N GLN A 18 -4.36 -7.16 -10.39
CA GLN A 18 -4.08 -7.61 -9.04
C GLN A 18 -2.83 -8.52 -9.00
N TYR A 19 -1.73 -7.94 -8.56
CA TYR A 19 -0.49 -8.66 -8.28
C TYR A 19 -0.21 -8.65 -6.79
N SER A 20 0.02 -9.83 -6.23
CA SER A 20 0.47 -9.92 -4.84
C SER A 20 1.95 -9.60 -4.75
N THR A 21 2.31 -8.70 -3.84
CA THR A 21 3.71 -8.44 -3.50
C THR A 21 4.28 -9.67 -2.79
N GLY A 22 5.40 -10.19 -3.26
CA GLY A 22 6.09 -11.29 -2.59
C GLY A 22 6.58 -10.89 -1.19
N GLY A 23 6.54 -11.84 -0.24
CA GLY A 23 6.92 -11.56 1.14
C GLY A 23 8.35 -11.05 1.31
N ASP A 24 9.30 -11.58 0.54
CA ASP A 24 10.70 -11.15 0.59
C ASP A 24 10.87 -9.72 0.05
N LEU A 25 10.17 -9.37 -1.02
CA LEU A 25 10.18 -8.02 -1.57
C LEU A 25 9.54 -7.03 -0.59
N ALA A 26 8.41 -7.41 0.00
CA ALA A 26 7.73 -6.58 1.00
C ALA A 26 8.64 -6.32 2.22
N ALA A 27 9.30 -7.35 2.74
CA ALA A 27 10.20 -7.22 3.87
C ALA A 27 11.37 -6.29 3.58
N ARG A 28 11.98 -6.41 2.40
CA ARG A 28 13.08 -5.54 1.98
C ARG A 28 12.62 -4.09 1.84
N TRP A 29 11.52 -3.86 1.17
CA TRP A 29 11.00 -2.51 0.97
C TRP A 29 10.60 -1.84 2.29
N LEU A 30 9.91 -2.55 3.17
CA LEU A 30 9.55 -2.03 4.49
C LEU A 30 10.78 -1.72 5.34
N THR A 31 11.83 -2.52 5.23
CA THR A 31 13.10 -2.25 5.90
C THR A 31 13.73 -0.96 5.38
N ASP A 32 13.72 -0.74 4.07
CA ASP A 32 14.21 0.50 3.47
C ASP A 32 13.41 1.72 3.96
N ILE A 33 12.09 1.62 3.98
CA ILE A 33 11.20 2.68 4.50
C ILE A 33 11.53 2.99 5.96
N SER A 34 11.74 1.96 6.76
CA SER A 34 12.13 2.12 8.16
C SER A 34 13.50 2.80 8.31
N ASN A 35 14.45 2.45 7.47
CA ASN A 35 15.80 3.04 7.48
C ASN A 35 15.79 4.54 7.10
N PHE A 36 14.81 4.98 6.31
CA PHE A 36 14.60 6.40 6.03
C PHE A 36 13.96 7.16 7.21
N GLY A 37 13.51 6.48 8.24
CA GLY A 37 12.80 7.09 9.36
C GLY A 37 11.31 7.31 9.12
N ASP A 38 10.77 6.74 8.05
CA ASP A 38 9.36 6.90 7.67
C ASP A 38 8.46 5.77 8.17
N LEU A 39 9.03 4.81 8.88
CA LEU A 39 8.28 3.73 9.54
C LEU A 39 8.91 3.48 10.91
N GLU A 40 8.42 4.20 11.91
CA GLU A 40 8.88 4.08 13.29
C GLU A 40 7.83 3.39 14.16
N GLU A 41 8.26 2.95 15.35
CA GLU A 41 7.36 2.34 16.33
C GLU A 41 6.19 3.28 16.66
N GLY A 42 4.99 2.74 16.62
CA GLY A 42 3.76 3.47 16.91
C GLY A 42 3.16 4.25 15.75
N TYR A 43 3.79 4.27 14.58
CA TYR A 43 3.27 4.98 13.41
C TYR A 43 1.94 4.40 12.93
N SER A 44 1.09 5.30 12.40
CA SER A 44 -0.12 4.93 11.68
C SER A 44 0.18 4.82 10.19
N VAL A 45 -0.16 3.69 9.59
CA VAL A 45 0.13 3.37 8.19
C VAL A 45 -1.16 3.18 7.41
N ALA A 46 -1.25 3.75 6.21
CA ALA A 46 -2.28 3.43 5.24
C ALA A 46 -1.66 2.70 4.05
N ASP A 47 -2.24 1.55 3.69
CA ASP A 47 -1.83 0.72 2.55
C ASP A 47 -2.92 0.78 1.48
N LEU A 48 -2.63 1.51 0.40
CA LEU A 48 -3.58 1.71 -0.71
C LEU A 48 -3.42 0.61 -1.75
N GLY A 49 -4.49 -0.10 -2.04
CA GLY A 49 -4.47 -1.28 -2.90
C GLY A 49 -3.82 -2.45 -2.18
N ALA A 50 -4.24 -2.69 -0.96
CA ALA A 50 -3.55 -3.57 0.00
C ALA A 50 -3.50 -5.05 -0.42
N GLY A 51 -4.39 -5.50 -1.30
CA GLY A 51 -4.46 -6.90 -1.71
C GLY A 51 -4.63 -7.82 -0.51
N ASN A 52 -3.72 -8.78 -0.33
CA ASN A 52 -3.71 -9.69 0.82
C ASN A 52 -3.18 -9.06 2.11
N GLY A 53 -2.78 -7.79 2.08
CA GLY A 53 -2.32 -7.04 3.24
C GLY A 53 -0.85 -7.20 3.59
N VAL A 54 -0.03 -7.79 2.72
CA VAL A 54 1.38 -8.11 3.04
C VAL A 54 2.20 -6.89 3.46
N LEU A 55 2.01 -5.75 2.81
CA LEU A 55 2.75 -4.52 3.14
C LEU A 55 2.29 -3.93 4.48
N GLY A 56 1.00 -3.68 4.63
CA GLY A 56 0.47 -3.11 5.86
C GLY A 56 0.67 -4.01 7.08
N LEU A 57 0.49 -5.32 6.91
CA LEU A 57 0.75 -6.29 7.99
C LEU A 57 2.24 -6.42 8.31
N GLY A 58 3.09 -6.31 7.29
CA GLY A 58 4.53 -6.24 7.49
C GLY A 58 4.94 -5.00 8.28
N ALA A 59 4.30 -3.86 8.02
CA ALA A 59 4.51 -2.64 8.81
C ALA A 59 4.15 -2.85 10.29
N MET A 60 3.03 -3.54 10.56
CA MET A 60 2.67 -3.92 11.93
C MET A 60 3.75 -4.76 12.60
N ALA A 61 4.31 -5.72 11.88
CA ALA A 61 5.38 -6.58 12.40
C ALA A 61 6.67 -5.80 12.69
N LEU A 62 6.90 -4.68 12.02
CA LEU A 62 8.05 -3.79 12.26
C LEU A 62 7.77 -2.71 13.32
N GLY A 63 6.61 -2.73 13.96
CA GLY A 63 6.30 -1.87 15.08
C GLY A 63 5.29 -0.76 14.84
N ALA A 64 4.64 -0.70 13.66
CA ALA A 64 3.53 0.22 13.44
C ALA A 64 2.46 0.05 14.53
N GLY A 65 1.87 1.13 14.96
CA GLY A 65 0.84 1.11 16.01
C GLY A 65 -0.54 0.79 15.46
N ARG A 66 -0.79 1.19 14.22
CA ARG A 66 -2.08 1.00 13.55
C ARG A 66 -1.87 0.93 12.05
N THR A 67 -2.66 0.12 11.37
CA THR A 67 -2.65 0.05 9.91
C THR A 67 -4.06 0.00 9.35
N VAL A 68 -4.29 0.74 8.28
CA VAL A 68 -5.52 0.69 7.48
C VAL A 68 -5.17 0.06 6.14
N LEU A 69 -5.87 -1.02 5.81
CA LEU A 69 -5.73 -1.74 4.54
C LEU A 69 -6.93 -1.42 3.67
N ILE A 70 -6.68 -0.83 2.50
CA ILE A 70 -7.75 -0.36 1.60
C ILE A 70 -7.63 -1.08 0.26
N ASP A 71 -8.71 -1.74 -0.14
CA ASP A 71 -8.79 -2.41 -1.44
C ASP A 71 -10.22 -2.37 -1.97
N THR A 72 -10.38 -2.37 -3.28
CA THR A 72 -11.69 -2.40 -3.93
C THR A 72 -12.28 -3.80 -4.00
N ASP A 73 -11.43 -4.83 -4.01
CA ASP A 73 -11.83 -6.23 -4.16
C ASP A 73 -12.25 -6.82 -2.81
N GLN A 74 -13.51 -7.24 -2.72
CA GLN A 74 -14.05 -7.87 -1.53
C GLN A 74 -13.27 -9.12 -1.11
N THR A 75 -12.86 -9.94 -2.06
CA THR A 75 -12.08 -11.17 -1.78
C THR A 75 -10.71 -10.82 -1.19
N ALA A 76 -10.04 -9.79 -1.74
CA ALA A 76 -8.78 -9.29 -1.19
C ALA A 76 -8.97 -8.79 0.24
N CYS A 77 -10.04 -8.05 0.51
CA CYS A 77 -10.35 -7.57 1.86
C CYS A 77 -10.56 -8.72 2.86
N TYR A 78 -11.26 -9.76 2.48
CA TYR A 78 -11.42 -10.95 3.33
C TYR A 78 -10.09 -11.66 3.58
N THR A 79 -9.27 -11.80 2.57
CA THR A 79 -7.94 -12.40 2.71
C THR A 79 -7.06 -11.57 3.63
N ALA A 80 -7.05 -10.25 3.47
CA ALA A 80 -6.31 -9.35 4.34
C ALA A 80 -6.78 -9.42 5.80
N GLN A 81 -8.09 -9.48 6.02
CA GLN A 81 -8.65 -9.63 7.36
C GLN A 81 -8.24 -10.96 7.99
N SER A 82 -8.31 -12.05 7.25
CA SER A 82 -7.88 -13.37 7.69
C SER A 82 -6.39 -13.38 8.06
N ASN A 83 -5.56 -12.78 7.24
CA ASN A 83 -4.12 -12.66 7.50
C ASN A 83 -3.83 -11.83 8.76
N ALA A 84 -4.56 -10.73 8.96
CA ALA A 84 -4.44 -9.91 10.18
C ALA A 84 -4.77 -10.73 11.43
N GLU A 85 -5.82 -11.51 11.39
CA GLU A 85 -6.21 -12.41 12.48
C GLU A 85 -5.13 -13.46 12.77
N LYS A 86 -4.63 -14.11 11.73
CA LYS A 86 -3.55 -15.12 11.85
C LYS A 86 -2.27 -14.54 12.46
N MET A 87 -1.97 -13.29 12.18
CA MET A 87 -0.79 -12.61 12.73
C MET A 87 -1.03 -12.01 14.12
N GLY A 88 -2.27 -12.02 14.62
CA GLY A 88 -2.61 -11.48 15.93
C GLY A 88 -2.74 -9.95 15.96
N PHE A 89 -3.00 -9.31 14.82
CA PHE A 89 -3.09 -7.85 14.71
C PHE A 89 -4.52 -7.31 14.54
N SER A 90 -5.55 -8.14 14.74
CA SER A 90 -6.96 -7.77 14.50
C SER A 90 -7.39 -6.46 15.17
N ASP A 91 -6.89 -6.20 16.39
CA ASP A 91 -7.28 -5.01 17.15
C ASP A 91 -6.65 -3.71 16.64
N SER A 92 -5.59 -3.81 15.85
CA SER A 92 -4.79 -2.67 15.38
C SER A 92 -4.82 -2.51 13.86
N VAL A 93 -5.56 -3.37 13.16
CA VAL A 93 -5.70 -3.35 11.71
C VAL A 93 -7.16 -3.15 11.34
N GLU A 94 -7.41 -2.15 10.50
CA GLU A 94 -8.71 -1.90 9.90
C GLU A 94 -8.65 -2.23 8.41
N VAL A 95 -9.61 -3.02 7.92
CA VAL A 95 -9.72 -3.33 6.49
C VAL A 95 -10.94 -2.60 5.94
N ILE A 96 -10.73 -1.79 4.91
CA ILE A 96 -11.78 -0.99 4.27
C ILE A 96 -11.91 -1.42 2.82
N GLN A 97 -13.10 -1.86 2.43
CA GLN A 97 -13.43 -2.04 1.02
C GLN A 97 -13.83 -0.69 0.43
N ALA A 98 -12.98 -0.13 -0.39
CA ALA A 98 -13.22 1.16 -1.04
C ALA A 98 -12.46 1.23 -2.37
N THR A 99 -13.03 1.98 -3.32
CA THR A 99 -12.41 2.23 -4.62
C THR A 99 -11.67 3.55 -4.60
N ILE A 100 -10.36 3.48 -4.76
CA ILE A 100 -9.50 4.66 -4.82
C ILE A 100 -9.90 5.52 -6.01
N GLY A 101 -10.12 6.82 -5.76
CA GLY A 101 -10.56 7.77 -6.78
C GLY A 101 -12.07 7.92 -6.92
N THR A 102 -12.86 7.03 -6.33
CA THR A 102 -14.33 7.07 -6.35
C THR A 102 -14.89 7.33 -4.95
N ASP A 103 -14.44 6.55 -3.98
CA ASP A 103 -14.87 6.68 -2.60
C ASP A 103 -14.02 7.70 -1.84
N SER A 104 -14.62 8.37 -0.87
CA SER A 104 -13.91 9.29 0.00
C SER A 104 -13.08 8.50 1.01
N ILE A 105 -11.78 8.78 1.04
CA ILE A 105 -10.81 8.09 1.91
C ILE A 105 -10.02 9.14 2.69
N GLU A 106 -9.97 8.97 4.01
CA GLU A 106 -9.21 9.83 4.90
C GLU A 106 -7.79 9.28 5.06
N LEU A 107 -6.80 10.00 4.55
CA LEU A 107 -5.39 9.61 4.67
C LEU A 107 -4.60 10.53 5.63
N ASP A 108 -5.06 11.75 5.87
CA ASP A 108 -4.31 12.76 6.61
C ASP A 108 -4.04 12.39 8.07
N SER A 109 -4.80 11.47 8.64
CA SER A 109 -4.59 10.97 10.00
C SER A 109 -3.47 9.93 10.13
N ASN A 110 -2.85 9.54 9.02
CA ASN A 110 -1.76 8.58 9.02
C ASN A 110 -0.41 9.28 8.99
N ASP A 111 0.61 8.61 9.52
CA ASP A 111 2.00 9.09 9.48
C ASP A 111 2.66 8.80 8.14
N VAL A 112 2.29 7.70 7.51
CA VAL A 112 2.84 7.28 6.21
C VAL A 112 1.80 6.54 5.38
N VAL A 113 1.87 6.75 4.07
CA VAL A 113 1.10 6.00 3.07
C VAL A 113 2.04 5.12 2.27
N ILE A 114 1.67 3.87 2.11
CA ILE A 114 2.42 2.89 1.30
C ILE A 114 1.48 2.39 0.22
N SER A 115 1.95 2.27 -1.00
CA SER A 115 1.16 1.72 -2.09
C SER A 115 2.02 0.99 -3.11
N ASN A 116 1.57 -0.18 -3.51
CA ASN A 116 1.99 -0.86 -4.73
C ASN A 116 0.78 -0.92 -5.67
N PRO A 117 0.49 0.17 -6.39
CA PRO A 117 -0.71 0.27 -7.23
C PRO A 117 -0.57 -0.56 -8.50
N PRO A 118 -1.67 -0.76 -9.24
CA PRO A 118 -1.58 -1.32 -10.58
C PRO A 118 -0.71 -0.42 -11.48
N TRP A 119 0.20 -1.04 -12.27
CA TRP A 119 1.20 -0.28 -13.02
C TRP A 119 0.74 0.18 -14.41
N GLY A 120 -0.52 -0.10 -14.78
CA GLY A 120 -1.08 0.31 -16.05
C GLY A 120 -0.71 -0.59 -17.24
N ARG A 121 -0.15 -1.78 -17.00
CA ARG A 121 0.23 -2.71 -18.07
C ARG A 121 -0.96 -3.33 -18.80
N GLN A 122 -2.02 -3.68 -18.06
CA GLN A 122 -3.25 -4.25 -18.61
C GLN A 122 -4.31 -3.18 -18.82
N SER A 123 -4.37 -2.20 -17.92
CA SER A 123 -5.34 -1.12 -17.94
C SER A 123 -4.58 0.21 -17.91
N PRO A 124 -4.48 0.95 -19.05
CA PRO A 124 -3.75 2.21 -19.10
C PRO A 124 -4.23 3.21 -18.04
N LYS A 125 -3.30 3.88 -17.35
CA LYS A 125 -3.57 4.85 -16.29
C LYS A 125 -4.30 4.26 -15.06
N ALA A 126 -4.23 2.96 -14.83
CA ALA A 126 -4.83 2.32 -13.66
C ALA A 126 -4.21 2.81 -12.34
N ASP A 127 -2.96 3.27 -12.36
CA ASP A 127 -2.26 3.87 -11.23
C ASP A 127 -2.75 5.29 -10.91
N ARG A 128 -3.32 6.01 -11.84
CA ARG A 128 -3.65 7.45 -11.71
C ARG A 128 -4.51 7.78 -10.49
N PRO A 129 -5.60 7.04 -10.17
CA PRO A 129 -6.38 7.32 -8.97
C PRO A 129 -5.57 7.24 -7.68
N PHE A 130 -4.62 6.31 -7.61
CA PHE A 130 -3.70 6.16 -6.45
C PHE A 130 -2.77 7.36 -6.32
N LEU A 131 -2.17 7.80 -7.42
CA LEU A 131 -1.29 8.96 -7.46
C LEU A 131 -2.05 10.23 -7.03
N ASP A 132 -3.25 10.44 -7.57
CA ASP A 132 -4.09 11.59 -7.23
C ASP A 132 -4.51 11.59 -5.75
N ALA A 133 -4.85 10.43 -5.20
CA ALA A 133 -5.20 10.29 -3.78
C ALA A 133 -4.04 10.68 -2.87
N ILE A 134 -2.83 10.20 -3.18
CA ILE A 134 -1.61 10.54 -2.43
C ILE A 134 -1.33 12.04 -2.51
N ILE A 135 -1.35 12.60 -3.71
CA ILE A 135 -1.08 14.03 -3.94
C ILE A 135 -2.05 14.91 -3.14
N SER A 136 -3.32 14.55 -3.11
CA SER A 136 -4.35 15.32 -2.43
C SER A 136 -4.19 15.35 -0.92
N ASN A 137 -3.63 14.32 -0.33
CA ASN A 137 -3.52 14.17 1.12
C ASN A 137 -2.18 14.63 1.71
N ARG A 138 -1.15 14.80 0.91
CA ARG A 138 0.17 15.32 1.32
C ARG A 138 0.82 14.59 2.51
N VAL A 139 0.49 13.33 2.70
CA VAL A 139 1.12 12.48 3.71
C VAL A 139 2.41 11.90 3.13
N SER A 140 3.48 11.82 3.92
CA SER A 140 4.72 11.11 3.51
C SER A 140 4.38 9.76 2.93
N SER A 141 4.85 9.46 1.71
CA SER A 141 4.36 8.32 0.95
C SER A 141 5.49 7.56 0.28
N HIS A 142 5.34 6.26 0.25
CA HIS A 142 6.22 5.35 -0.49
C HIS A 142 5.40 4.59 -1.52
N LEU A 143 5.87 4.66 -2.76
CA LEU A 143 5.19 4.11 -3.92
C LEU A 143 6.11 3.13 -4.64
N MET A 144 5.65 1.90 -4.85
CA MET A 144 6.34 0.94 -5.70
C MET A 144 5.78 1.03 -7.11
N HIS A 145 6.66 1.19 -8.09
CA HIS A 145 6.26 1.26 -9.50
C HIS A 145 7.36 0.70 -10.40
N SER A 146 7.04 0.55 -11.68
CA SER A 146 8.03 0.16 -12.69
C SER A 146 9.16 1.18 -12.76
N ALA A 147 10.39 0.71 -12.82
CA ALA A 147 11.56 1.57 -13.00
C ALA A 147 11.52 2.38 -14.31
N GLU A 148 10.76 1.91 -15.29
CA GLU A 148 10.59 2.59 -16.58
C GLU A 148 9.51 3.69 -16.55
N ALA A 149 8.74 3.80 -15.47
CA ALA A 149 7.72 4.84 -15.34
C ALA A 149 8.35 6.22 -15.29
N SER A 150 7.99 7.08 -16.23
CA SER A 150 8.54 8.44 -16.36
C SER A 150 7.52 9.53 -16.01
N HIS A 151 6.28 9.16 -15.71
CA HIS A 151 5.19 10.10 -15.47
C HIS A 151 5.01 10.48 -13.98
N ILE A 152 5.63 9.74 -13.08
CA ILE A 152 5.39 9.87 -11.64
C ILE A 152 6.04 11.14 -11.07
N GLU A 153 7.35 11.27 -11.21
CA GLU A 153 8.07 12.42 -10.65
C GLU A 153 7.52 13.76 -11.17
N PRO A 154 7.36 13.95 -12.50
CA PRO A 154 6.81 15.21 -13.00
C PRO A 154 5.43 15.53 -12.42
N LEU A 155 4.57 14.52 -12.28
CA LEU A 155 3.24 14.70 -11.72
C LEU A 155 3.27 15.17 -10.27
N PHE A 156 4.10 14.53 -9.43
CA PHE A 156 4.23 14.90 -8.02
C PHE A 156 4.90 16.26 -7.84
N GLU A 157 5.99 16.50 -8.56
CA GLU A 157 6.73 17.77 -8.49
C GLU A 157 5.88 18.97 -8.92
N GLU A 158 5.04 18.80 -9.94
CA GLU A 158 4.08 19.80 -10.40
C GLU A 158 3.11 20.22 -9.29
N HIS A 159 2.83 19.33 -8.34
CA HIS A 159 1.97 19.57 -7.19
C HIS A 159 2.74 19.92 -5.92
N GLY A 160 4.02 20.21 -6.01
CA GLY A 160 4.84 20.67 -4.90
C GLY A 160 5.44 19.58 -4.03
N TRP A 161 5.48 18.34 -4.50
CA TRP A 161 6.13 17.22 -3.82
C TRP A 161 7.62 17.14 -4.14
N SER A 162 8.42 16.74 -3.17
CA SER A 162 9.79 16.26 -3.41
C SER A 162 9.74 14.76 -3.64
N VAL A 163 10.41 14.30 -4.69
CA VAL A 163 10.40 12.88 -5.08
C VAL A 163 11.82 12.35 -5.15
N GLU A 164 12.04 11.19 -4.53
CA GLU A 164 13.30 10.47 -4.60
C GLU A 164 13.06 9.04 -5.08
N ARG A 165 13.89 8.55 -6.00
CA ARG A 165 13.91 7.14 -6.38
C ARG A 165 14.93 6.39 -5.55
N TYR A 166 14.57 5.16 -5.18
CA TYR A 166 15.45 4.23 -4.51
C TYR A 166 15.08 2.79 -4.83
N GLY A 167 15.97 1.84 -4.54
CA GLY A 167 15.72 0.41 -4.76
C GLY A 167 16.83 -0.31 -5.47
#